data_6a7fc5dec5f675623f03ec715caac11c
#
_entry.id   6a7fc5dec5f675623f03ec715caac11c
#
_cell.length_a   1.000
_cell.length_b   1.000
_cell.length_c   1.000
_cell.angle_alpha   90.00
_cell.angle_beta   90.00
_cell.angle_gamma   90.00
#
_symmetry.space_group_name_H-M   'P 1'
#
loop_
_entity.id
_entity.type
_entity.pdbx_description
1 polymer ?
#
loop_
_entity_poly.entity_id
_entity_poly.type
_entity_poly.pdbx_seq_one_letter_code
_entity_poly.pdbx_strand_id
1 'polypeptide(L)'
;MKRIFVLILAFMIFWSCDTCTDEGNPFEYLKEEEVFIESIYITSILAKSSYARGESLNLTNLTVRGAFSDGSEKTIYITGKNISGYDCMKVGTQELTVSVKHKGKTASAVWTVEVTEAVPIGLVIKSLPTKTEYTADEEFDSAGLEVMTLNSDGTESPVDKKELLFTEEDSAEGEKTVFVHYRGFTDSFKIKIIEESENF
;
A
#
# COMPACT_ATOMS: atom_id res chain seq x y z
N MET A 1 -16.67 3.21 -35.91
CA MET A 1 -17.47 3.83 -36.98
C MET A 1 -16.60 4.76 -37.79
N LYS A 2 -16.76 4.76 -39.07
CA LYS A 2 -15.98 5.21 -40.22
C LYS A 2 -15.17 6.50 -40.03
N ARG A 3 -13.85 6.39 -40.21
CA ARG A 3 -12.96 7.52 -40.48
C ARG A 3 -13.21 8.00 -41.91
N ILE A 4 -13.66 9.25 -42.10
CA ILE A 4 -13.78 9.87 -43.39
C ILE A 4 -12.42 10.51 -43.71
N PHE A 5 -11.70 9.89 -44.65
CA PHE A 5 -10.55 10.50 -45.33
C PHE A 5 -11.10 11.47 -46.38
N VAL A 6 -10.96 12.74 -46.16
CA VAL A 6 -11.20 13.75 -47.22
C VAL A 6 -9.91 13.97 -47.98
N LEU A 7 -9.85 13.38 -49.15
CA LEU A 7 -8.79 13.63 -50.14
C LEU A 7 -9.14 14.91 -50.88
N ILE A 8 -8.47 16.01 -50.57
CA ILE A 8 -8.61 17.27 -51.35
C ILE A 8 -7.59 17.22 -52.48
N LEU A 9 -8.12 17.04 -53.68
CA LEU A 9 -7.39 17.13 -54.97
C LEU A 9 -7.10 18.62 -55.20
N ALA A 10 -5.84 19.01 -55.17
CA ALA A 10 -5.42 20.38 -55.50
C ALA A 10 -5.47 20.58 -57.02
N PHE A 11 -6.37 21.42 -57.48
CA PHE A 11 -6.43 21.89 -58.87
C PHE A 11 -5.57 23.15 -58.95
N MET A 12 -4.40 23.07 -59.61
CA MET A 12 -3.56 24.21 -59.90
C MET A 12 -4.18 25.02 -61.06
N ILE A 13 -4.64 26.22 -60.76
CA ILE A 13 -4.87 27.22 -61.75
C ILE A 13 -3.85 28.33 -61.53
N PHE A 14 -2.87 28.41 -62.43
CA PHE A 14 -1.95 29.55 -62.51
C PHE A 14 -2.71 30.76 -63.07
N TRP A 15 -2.90 31.78 -62.21
CA TRP A 15 -3.24 33.08 -62.68
C TRP A 15 -2.29 34.07 -62.01
N SER A 16 -1.43 34.65 -62.87
CA SER A 16 -0.53 35.77 -62.52
C SER A 16 -1.36 37.00 -62.17
N CYS A 17 -1.21 37.53 -60.98
CA CYS A 17 -1.60 38.85 -60.60
C CYS A 17 -0.59 39.45 -59.61
N ASP A 18 0.18 40.47 -60.11
CA ASP A 18 1.07 41.30 -59.33
C ASP A 18 0.26 42.24 -58.44
N THR A 19 0.13 41.89 -57.14
CA THR A 19 0.08 42.79 -55.98
C THR A 19 0.17 41.94 -54.74
N CYS A 20 1.39 41.73 -54.27
CA CYS A 20 1.62 41.07 -52.98
C CYS A 20 1.26 42.03 -51.85
N THR A 21 0.05 41.94 -51.36
CA THR A 21 -0.27 42.29 -50.00
C THR A 21 0.00 41.03 -49.13
N ASP A 22 0.65 41.21 -48.02
CA ASP A 22 1.07 40.23 -47.01
C ASP A 22 -0.06 39.24 -46.69
N GLU A 23 -0.13 38.16 -47.48
CA GLU A 23 -1.07 37.04 -47.21
C GLU A 23 -0.43 36.18 -46.11
N GLY A 24 -1.01 36.25 -44.91
CA GLY A 24 -0.67 35.39 -43.81
C GLY A 24 -0.53 33.95 -44.25
N ASN A 25 0.49 33.27 -43.77
CA ASN A 25 0.81 31.89 -44.07
C ASN A 25 -0.44 30.99 -44.03
N PRO A 26 -0.91 30.40 -45.17
CA PRO A 26 -2.13 29.59 -45.20
C PRO A 26 -2.07 28.31 -44.31
N PHE A 27 -0.91 28.02 -43.75
CA PHE A 27 -0.72 26.92 -42.81
C PHE A 27 -0.84 27.33 -41.32
N GLU A 28 -1.09 28.61 -41.04
CA GLU A 28 -1.26 29.06 -39.65
C GLU A 28 -2.53 28.53 -38.99
N TYR A 29 -3.49 28.04 -39.78
CA TYR A 29 -4.72 27.41 -39.30
C TYR A 29 -4.57 25.94 -38.85
N LEU A 30 -3.39 25.34 -38.98
CA LEU A 30 -3.12 23.94 -38.59
C LEU A 30 -2.30 23.86 -37.30
N LYS A 31 -2.31 24.90 -36.47
CA LYS A 31 -1.83 24.72 -35.10
C LYS A 31 -2.80 23.79 -34.38
N GLU A 32 -2.45 22.50 -34.26
CA GLU A 32 -3.15 21.61 -33.33
C GLU A 32 -3.13 22.31 -31.97
N GLU A 33 -4.30 22.71 -31.47
CA GLU A 33 -4.40 23.27 -30.13
C GLU A 33 -3.91 22.19 -29.18
N GLU A 34 -2.83 22.47 -28.44
CA GLU A 34 -2.27 21.54 -27.47
C GLU A 34 -3.28 21.33 -26.34
N VAL A 35 -3.88 20.16 -26.32
CA VAL A 35 -4.78 19.74 -25.24
C VAL A 35 -3.96 19.54 -23.96
N PHE A 36 -4.28 20.28 -22.91
CA PHE A 36 -3.65 20.20 -21.60
C PHE A 36 -4.69 19.92 -20.52
N ILE A 37 -4.20 19.43 -19.36
CA ILE A 37 -5.06 19.18 -18.20
C ILE A 37 -5.42 20.49 -17.51
N GLU A 38 -6.71 20.69 -17.20
CA GLU A 38 -7.21 21.86 -16.48
C GLU A 38 -7.47 21.57 -15.01
N SER A 39 -8.11 20.44 -14.74
CA SER A 39 -8.42 20.00 -13.37
C SER A 39 -8.44 18.49 -13.27
N ILE A 40 -8.32 17.99 -12.04
CA ILE A 40 -8.60 16.59 -11.70
C ILE A 40 -9.56 16.53 -10.53
N TYR A 41 -10.31 15.45 -10.46
CA TYR A 41 -11.20 15.17 -9.35
C TYR A 41 -11.26 13.67 -9.04
N ILE A 42 -11.43 13.37 -7.74
CA ILE A 42 -11.51 12.01 -7.25
C ILE A 42 -12.98 11.56 -7.36
N THR A 43 -13.23 10.51 -8.15
CA THR A 43 -14.58 9.97 -8.38
C THR A 43 -14.90 8.79 -7.49
N SER A 44 -13.87 8.10 -6.99
CA SER A 44 -14.01 7.02 -6.02
C SER A 44 -12.92 7.16 -4.97
N ILE A 45 -13.32 7.14 -3.71
CA ILE A 45 -12.42 7.23 -2.56
C ILE A 45 -11.79 5.85 -2.32
N LEU A 46 -10.61 5.85 -1.72
CA LEU A 46 -9.93 4.64 -1.25
C LEU A 46 -10.89 3.75 -0.43
N ALA A 47 -10.78 2.45 -0.60
CA ALA A 47 -11.52 1.48 0.21
C ALA A 47 -11.16 1.55 1.70
N LYS A 48 -10.02 2.17 2.04
CA LYS A 48 -9.49 2.31 3.38
C LYS A 48 -9.13 3.78 3.65
N SER A 49 -9.66 4.35 4.72
CA SER A 49 -9.40 5.72 5.17
C SER A 49 -8.62 5.80 6.49
N SER A 50 -8.40 4.66 7.17
CA SER A 50 -7.65 4.57 8.42
C SER A 50 -6.55 3.51 8.29
N TYR A 51 -5.33 3.85 8.69
CA TYR A 51 -4.12 3.05 8.58
C TYR A 51 -3.46 2.94 9.95
N ALA A 52 -2.93 1.78 10.30
CA ALA A 52 -2.08 1.66 11.49
C ALA A 52 -0.69 2.24 11.19
N ARG A 53 -0.04 2.80 12.20
CA ARG A 53 1.35 3.28 12.09
C ARG A 53 2.24 2.18 11.51
N GLY A 54 3.06 2.53 10.50
CA GLY A 54 3.90 1.62 9.72
C GLY A 54 3.22 1.01 8.50
N GLU A 55 1.90 1.16 8.36
CA GLU A 55 1.16 0.58 7.24
C GLU A 55 1.31 1.41 5.96
N SER A 56 1.54 0.75 4.84
CA SER A 56 1.64 1.40 3.53
C SER A 56 0.29 1.87 2.99
N LEU A 57 0.28 3.01 2.31
CA LEU A 57 -0.92 3.54 1.66
C LEU A 57 -1.41 2.58 0.56
N ASN A 58 -2.69 2.20 0.65
CA ASN A 58 -3.35 1.35 -0.35
C ASN A 58 -4.17 2.20 -1.31
N LEU A 59 -3.78 2.22 -2.60
CA LEU A 59 -4.45 2.98 -3.66
C LEU A 59 -5.55 2.18 -4.37
N THR A 60 -5.89 1.00 -3.91
CA THR A 60 -6.96 0.19 -4.49
C THR A 60 -8.28 0.97 -4.49
N ASN A 61 -8.97 0.97 -5.62
CA ASN A 61 -10.23 1.69 -5.85
C ASN A 61 -10.10 3.24 -5.93
N LEU A 62 -8.90 3.82 -5.82
CA LEU A 62 -8.73 5.24 -6.13
C LEU A 62 -8.95 5.47 -7.63
N THR A 63 -9.99 6.20 -7.96
CA THR A 63 -10.27 6.60 -9.34
C THR A 63 -10.24 8.11 -9.47
N VAL A 64 -9.39 8.60 -10.36
CA VAL A 64 -9.22 10.03 -10.67
C VAL A 64 -9.63 10.28 -12.12
N ARG A 65 -10.42 11.30 -12.34
CA ARG A 65 -10.74 11.81 -13.69
C ARG A 65 -10.10 13.19 -13.89
N GLY A 66 -9.66 13.45 -15.09
CA GLY A 66 -9.15 14.74 -15.51
C GLY A 66 -10.05 15.39 -16.53
N ALA A 67 -10.29 16.68 -16.38
CA ALA A 67 -10.88 17.54 -17.40
C ALA A 67 -9.77 18.22 -18.18
N PHE A 68 -9.93 18.27 -19.49
CA PHE A 68 -8.94 18.79 -20.43
C PHE A 68 -9.47 20.02 -21.18
N SER A 69 -8.56 20.84 -21.71
CA SER A 69 -8.86 22.09 -22.39
C SER A 69 -9.73 21.96 -23.66
N ASP A 70 -9.85 20.77 -24.20
CA ASP A 70 -10.76 20.44 -25.32
C ASP A 70 -12.17 20.04 -24.86
N GLY A 71 -12.47 20.16 -23.56
CA GLY A 71 -13.72 19.76 -22.94
C GLY A 71 -13.83 18.24 -22.73
N SER A 72 -12.83 17.44 -23.07
CA SER A 72 -12.86 16.00 -22.84
C SER A 72 -12.57 15.65 -21.38
N GLU A 73 -13.16 14.54 -20.91
CA GLU A 73 -12.85 13.96 -19.61
C GLU A 73 -12.31 12.54 -19.77
N LYS A 74 -11.24 12.24 -19.04
CA LYS A 74 -10.58 10.92 -19.11
C LYS A 74 -10.23 10.41 -17.73
N THR A 75 -10.33 9.09 -17.52
CA THR A 75 -9.78 8.46 -16.32
C THR A 75 -8.26 8.48 -16.38
N ILE A 76 -7.64 8.88 -15.28
CA ILE A 76 -6.18 8.99 -15.15
C ILE A 76 -5.70 7.86 -14.26
N TYR A 77 -4.69 7.13 -14.74
CA TYR A 77 -4.04 6.10 -13.94
C TYR A 77 -3.08 6.73 -12.93
N ILE A 78 -3.34 6.48 -11.64
CA ILE A 78 -2.57 7.03 -10.51
C ILE A 78 -1.68 5.94 -9.92
N THR A 79 -0.47 6.32 -9.60
CA THR A 79 0.52 5.50 -8.88
C THR A 79 0.98 6.24 -7.62
N GLY A 80 1.70 5.57 -6.74
CA GLY A 80 2.28 6.22 -5.55
C GLY A 80 3.14 7.44 -5.84
N LYS A 81 3.72 7.56 -7.06
CA LYS A 81 4.52 8.72 -7.48
C LYS A 81 3.68 10.00 -7.68
N ASN A 82 2.38 9.84 -7.85
CA ASN A 82 1.45 10.95 -8.03
C ASN A 82 0.93 11.48 -6.69
N ILE A 83 1.21 10.78 -5.58
CA ILE A 83 0.67 11.06 -4.24
C ILE A 83 1.75 11.67 -3.37
N SER A 84 1.38 12.67 -2.59
CA SER A 84 2.20 13.27 -1.55
C SER A 84 1.39 13.53 -0.29
N GLY A 85 2.09 13.73 0.84
CA GLY A 85 1.46 14.05 2.12
C GLY A 85 1.23 12.85 3.04
N TYR A 86 1.45 11.60 2.59
CA TYR A 86 1.34 10.42 3.44
C TYR A 86 2.66 10.13 4.16
N ASP A 87 2.60 10.04 5.48
CA ASP A 87 3.69 9.58 6.35
C ASP A 87 3.14 8.48 7.26
N CYS A 88 3.48 7.22 6.97
CA CYS A 88 3.00 6.08 7.74
C CYS A 88 3.46 6.05 9.20
N MET A 89 4.49 6.83 9.57
CA MET A 89 5.02 6.87 10.94
C MET A 89 4.40 7.99 11.78
N LYS A 90 3.67 8.93 11.16
CA LYS A 90 3.07 10.08 11.83
C LYS A 90 1.59 9.83 12.12
N VAL A 91 1.26 9.61 13.39
CA VAL A 91 -0.12 9.42 13.87
C VAL A 91 -0.94 10.71 13.73
N GLY A 92 -2.21 10.55 13.36
CA GLY A 92 -3.20 11.62 13.21
C GLY A 92 -3.75 11.74 11.80
N THR A 93 -4.63 12.71 11.62
CA THR A 93 -5.23 13.02 10.30
C THR A 93 -4.18 13.65 9.39
N GLN A 94 -4.08 13.12 8.17
CA GLN A 94 -3.15 13.59 7.14
C GLN A 94 -3.90 13.97 5.88
N GLU A 95 -3.57 15.11 5.31
CA GLU A 95 -4.05 15.54 4.01
C GLU A 95 -3.10 15.02 2.92
N LEU A 96 -3.66 14.25 1.99
CA LEU A 96 -2.96 13.70 0.85
C LEU A 96 -3.32 14.51 -0.40
N THR A 97 -2.31 14.72 -1.23
CA THR A 97 -2.48 15.40 -2.52
C THR A 97 -2.13 14.44 -3.65
N VAL A 98 -3.07 14.25 -4.57
CA VAL A 98 -2.79 13.65 -5.88
C VAL A 98 -2.48 14.75 -6.89
N SER A 99 -1.39 14.60 -7.63
CA SER A 99 -0.97 15.58 -8.65
C SER A 99 -0.66 14.88 -9.98
N VAL A 100 -1.17 15.48 -11.06
CA VAL A 100 -0.97 14.99 -12.43
C VAL A 100 -0.43 16.12 -13.28
N LYS A 101 0.66 15.84 -13.98
CA LYS A 101 1.27 16.77 -14.94
C LYS A 101 1.03 16.31 -16.37
N HIS A 102 0.47 17.19 -17.19
CA HIS A 102 0.23 16.94 -18.61
C HIS A 102 0.51 18.21 -19.42
N LYS A 103 1.33 18.11 -20.48
CA LYS A 103 1.68 19.25 -21.35
C LYS A 103 2.09 20.52 -20.60
N GLY A 104 2.95 20.36 -19.58
CA GLY A 104 3.45 21.50 -18.78
C GLY A 104 2.50 22.06 -17.72
N LYS A 105 1.23 21.69 -17.72
CA LYS A 105 0.24 22.04 -16.68
C LYS A 105 0.18 20.97 -15.62
N THR A 106 -0.10 21.39 -14.37
CA THR A 106 -0.30 20.48 -13.23
C THR A 106 -1.68 20.74 -12.65
N ALA A 107 -2.42 19.67 -12.44
CA ALA A 107 -3.69 19.67 -11.71
C ALA A 107 -3.57 18.80 -10.46
N SER A 108 -4.23 19.19 -9.38
CA SER A 108 -4.17 18.49 -8.09
C SER A 108 -5.55 18.38 -7.46
N ALA A 109 -5.74 17.32 -6.67
CA ALA A 109 -6.89 17.12 -5.80
C ALA A 109 -6.42 16.59 -4.45
N VAL A 110 -7.20 16.83 -3.40
CA VAL A 110 -6.84 16.47 -2.02
C VAL A 110 -7.90 15.59 -1.38
N TRP A 111 -7.48 14.74 -0.43
CA TRP A 111 -8.35 14.00 0.48
C TRP A 111 -7.61 13.74 1.80
N THR A 112 -8.32 13.25 2.80
CA THR A 112 -7.75 12.97 4.11
C THR A 112 -7.79 11.49 4.44
N VAL A 113 -6.78 11.04 5.18
CA VAL A 113 -6.72 9.73 5.83
C VAL A 113 -6.32 9.91 7.29
N GLU A 114 -6.56 8.88 8.10
CA GLU A 114 -6.12 8.84 9.49
C GLU A 114 -5.03 7.76 9.66
N VAL A 115 -3.95 8.10 10.35
CA VAL A 115 -2.96 7.12 10.82
C VAL A 115 -3.14 6.95 12.32
N THR A 116 -3.46 5.74 12.74
CA THR A 116 -3.67 5.36 14.14
C THR A 116 -2.37 4.84 14.76
N GLU A 117 -2.37 4.56 16.07
CA GLU A 117 -1.23 3.91 16.73
C GLU A 117 -0.91 2.55 16.09
N ALA A 118 0.32 2.09 16.30
CA ALA A 118 0.76 0.77 15.84
C ALA A 118 -0.06 -0.34 16.49
N VAL A 119 -0.32 -1.39 15.73
CA VAL A 119 -1.08 -2.56 16.20
C VAL A 119 -0.22 -3.81 16.09
N PRO A 120 -0.38 -4.79 16.97
CA PRO A 120 0.28 -6.09 16.85
C PRO A 120 -0.09 -6.77 15.52
N ILE A 121 0.92 -7.28 14.82
CA ILE A 121 0.79 -8.05 13.58
C ILE A 121 1.41 -9.44 13.65
N GLY A 122 2.08 -9.75 14.76
CA GLY A 122 2.71 -11.05 14.99
C GLY A 122 3.14 -11.25 16.42
N LEU A 123 3.56 -12.49 16.73
CA LEU A 123 4.16 -12.89 18.00
C LEU A 123 5.55 -13.44 17.72
N VAL A 124 6.49 -13.16 18.61
CA VAL A 124 7.89 -13.61 18.50
C VAL A 124 8.41 -14.07 19.85
N ILE A 125 8.94 -15.27 19.92
CA ILE A 125 9.63 -15.81 21.08
C ILE A 125 11.09 -15.31 21.03
N LYS A 126 11.49 -14.51 22.00
CA LYS A 126 12.85 -13.94 22.12
C LYS A 126 13.79 -14.85 22.91
N SER A 127 13.27 -15.44 23.97
CA SER A 127 14.02 -16.37 24.82
C SER A 127 13.18 -17.58 25.14
N LEU A 128 13.78 -18.76 25.04
CA LEU A 128 13.14 -20.01 25.46
C LEU A 128 13.02 -20.07 26.99
N PRO A 129 12.13 -20.90 27.54
CA PRO A 129 12.06 -21.12 28.99
C PRO A 129 13.37 -21.69 29.50
N THR A 130 13.65 -21.46 30.77
CA THR A 130 14.87 -21.96 31.44
C THR A 130 14.92 -23.46 31.43
N LYS A 131 13.77 -24.09 31.57
CA LYS A 131 13.61 -25.55 31.52
C LYS A 131 13.09 -25.97 30.14
N THR A 132 13.83 -26.85 29.48
CA THR A 132 13.52 -27.38 28.14
C THR A 132 13.46 -28.92 28.09
N GLU A 133 13.73 -29.62 29.22
CA GLU A 133 13.64 -31.06 29.35
C GLU A 133 12.63 -31.40 30.47
N TYR A 134 11.67 -32.25 30.17
CA TYR A 134 10.55 -32.64 31.04
C TYR A 134 10.37 -34.16 31.06
N THR A 135 9.83 -34.70 32.13
CA THR A 135 9.25 -36.08 32.13
C THR A 135 7.85 -36.04 31.54
N ALA A 136 7.31 -37.21 31.19
CA ALA A 136 6.02 -37.32 30.50
C ALA A 136 4.84 -36.70 31.28
N ASP A 137 4.87 -36.78 32.62
CA ASP A 137 3.80 -36.32 33.51
C ASP A 137 4.08 -34.91 34.10
N GLU A 138 5.16 -34.25 33.69
CA GLU A 138 5.56 -32.96 34.25
C GLU A 138 4.88 -31.81 33.52
N GLU A 139 4.32 -30.85 34.29
CA GLU A 139 3.69 -29.65 33.75
C GLU A 139 4.73 -28.68 33.18
N PHE A 140 4.36 -28.03 32.08
CA PHE A 140 5.19 -27.01 31.41
C PHE A 140 5.41 -25.79 32.33
N ASP A 141 6.67 -25.36 32.50
CA ASP A 141 7.07 -24.16 33.23
C ASP A 141 7.57 -23.08 32.26
N SER A 142 6.87 -21.95 32.22
CA SER A 142 7.22 -20.81 31.39
C SER A 142 8.29 -19.89 31.99
N ALA A 143 8.95 -20.23 33.08
CA ALA A 143 10.01 -19.46 33.71
C ALA A 143 11.15 -19.20 32.67
N GLY A 144 11.61 -17.98 32.54
CA GLY A 144 12.64 -17.58 31.53
C GLY A 144 12.11 -17.33 30.11
N LEU A 145 10.91 -17.77 29.76
CA LEU A 145 10.32 -17.49 28.44
C LEU A 145 10.09 -15.98 28.29
N GLU A 146 10.55 -15.41 27.17
CA GLU A 146 10.27 -14.03 26.78
C GLU A 146 9.56 -13.99 25.44
N VAL A 147 8.40 -13.33 25.42
CA VAL A 147 7.55 -13.23 24.24
C VAL A 147 7.26 -11.76 23.97
N MET A 148 7.39 -11.36 22.72
CA MET A 148 7.13 -10.02 22.23
C MET A 148 6.06 -10.04 21.16
N THR A 149 5.27 -8.99 21.06
CA THR A 149 4.51 -8.71 19.82
C THR A 149 5.39 -7.97 18.84
N LEU A 150 5.31 -8.34 17.57
CA LEU A 150 5.77 -7.52 16.46
C LEU A 150 4.63 -6.57 16.06
N ASN A 151 4.89 -5.28 16.01
CA ASN A 151 3.89 -4.26 15.68
C ASN A 151 3.99 -3.81 14.20
N SER A 152 2.92 -3.19 13.70
CA SER A 152 2.81 -2.72 12.31
C SER A 152 3.89 -1.74 11.87
N ASP A 153 4.51 -1.04 12.80
CA ASP A 153 5.61 -0.08 12.56
C ASP A 153 7.01 -0.69 12.72
N GLY A 154 7.09 -2.00 12.91
CA GLY A 154 8.34 -2.72 13.11
C GLY A 154 8.89 -2.67 14.55
N THR A 155 8.20 -2.01 15.47
CA THR A 155 8.56 -2.05 16.89
C THR A 155 8.12 -3.36 17.54
N GLU A 156 8.74 -3.71 18.67
CA GLU A 156 8.37 -4.85 19.48
C GLU A 156 7.91 -4.39 20.85
N SER A 157 6.89 -5.09 21.40
CA SER A 157 6.38 -4.81 22.74
C SER A 157 6.32 -6.08 23.57
N PRO A 158 6.73 -6.06 24.86
CA PRO A 158 6.70 -7.25 25.70
C PRO A 158 5.26 -7.66 26.01
N VAL A 159 5.03 -8.97 26.05
CA VAL A 159 3.74 -9.57 26.45
C VAL A 159 3.83 -10.04 27.89
N ASP A 160 2.83 -9.68 28.71
CA ASP A 160 2.73 -10.25 30.06
C ASP A 160 2.42 -11.76 29.95
N LYS A 161 3.22 -12.58 30.61
CA LYS A 161 3.04 -14.05 30.63
C LYS A 161 1.65 -14.50 31.07
N LYS A 162 0.97 -13.69 31.89
CA LYS A 162 -0.41 -13.98 32.34
C LYS A 162 -1.44 -13.89 31.22
N GLU A 163 -1.12 -13.21 30.14
CA GLU A 163 -2.00 -13.07 28.96
C GLU A 163 -1.72 -14.16 27.90
N LEU A 164 -0.65 -14.95 28.09
CA LEU A 164 -0.29 -16.05 27.18
C LEU A 164 -1.12 -17.29 27.47
N LEU A 165 -1.54 -17.97 26.43
CA LEU A 165 -2.12 -19.30 26.49
C LEU A 165 -1.13 -20.29 25.88
N PHE A 166 -0.96 -21.44 26.54
CA PHE A 166 -0.07 -22.49 26.07
C PHE A 166 -0.89 -23.72 25.69
N THR A 167 -0.53 -24.35 24.58
CA THR A 167 -1.02 -25.67 24.19
C THR A 167 0.17 -26.52 23.78
N GLU A 168 0.08 -27.82 24.00
CA GLU A 168 1.13 -28.76 23.71
C GLU A 168 0.64 -29.81 22.70
N GLU A 169 1.53 -30.23 21.81
CA GLU A 169 1.27 -31.27 20.83
C GLU A 169 2.51 -32.17 20.71
N ASP A 170 2.31 -33.48 20.70
CA ASP A 170 3.38 -34.44 20.49
C ASP A 170 3.88 -34.32 19.04
N SER A 171 5.18 -34.09 18.85
CA SER A 171 5.75 -33.85 17.53
C SER A 171 6.58 -35.02 17.01
N ALA A 172 7.42 -35.58 17.82
CA ALA A 172 8.24 -36.75 17.51
C ALA A 172 8.50 -37.53 18.79
N GLU A 173 9.01 -38.74 18.68
CA GLU A 173 9.40 -39.54 19.85
C GLU A 173 10.41 -38.77 20.71
N GLY A 174 10.06 -38.54 21.97
CA GLY A 174 10.86 -37.75 22.90
C GLY A 174 10.82 -36.22 22.74
N GLU A 175 9.91 -35.69 21.92
CA GLU A 175 9.70 -34.22 21.78
C GLU A 175 8.23 -33.84 21.87
N LYS A 176 7.95 -32.66 22.44
CA LYS A 176 6.67 -31.96 22.33
C LYS A 176 6.86 -30.57 21.74
N THR A 177 5.88 -30.12 20.96
CA THR A 177 5.80 -28.74 20.51
C THR A 177 4.90 -27.96 21.45
N VAL A 178 5.42 -26.86 22.00
CA VAL A 178 4.66 -25.91 22.82
C VAL A 178 4.28 -24.76 21.95
N PHE A 179 2.98 -24.52 21.77
CA PHE A 179 2.44 -23.36 21.09
C PHE A 179 2.13 -22.27 22.09
N VAL A 180 2.52 -21.05 21.77
CA VAL A 180 2.28 -19.84 22.55
C VAL A 180 1.25 -19.00 21.79
N HIS A 181 0.11 -18.72 22.42
CA HIS A 181 -0.97 -17.97 21.81
C HIS A 181 -1.18 -16.63 22.51
N TYR A 182 -1.38 -15.57 21.73
CA TYR A 182 -1.73 -14.25 22.21
C TYR A 182 -2.58 -13.51 21.19
N ARG A 183 -3.82 -13.11 21.55
CA ARG A 183 -4.74 -12.30 20.72
C ARG A 183 -4.89 -12.79 19.26
N GLY A 184 -4.86 -14.10 19.05
CA GLY A 184 -4.99 -14.72 17.72
C GLY A 184 -3.68 -14.94 16.97
N PHE A 185 -2.55 -14.49 17.51
CA PHE A 185 -1.21 -14.83 17.02
C PHE A 185 -0.70 -16.10 17.72
N THR A 186 0.13 -16.85 17.02
CA THR A 186 0.74 -18.07 17.55
C THR A 186 2.20 -18.13 17.13
N ASP A 187 3.06 -18.53 18.05
CA ASP A 187 4.44 -18.95 17.79
C ASP A 187 4.69 -20.23 18.55
N SER A 188 5.78 -20.95 18.29
CA SER A 188 6.03 -22.26 18.91
C SER A 188 7.50 -22.55 19.09
N PHE A 189 7.79 -23.44 20.01
CA PHE A 189 9.11 -24.03 20.23
C PHE A 189 8.97 -25.50 20.67
N LYS A 190 10.08 -26.23 20.67
CA LYS A 190 10.13 -27.61 21.07
C LYS A 190 10.74 -27.75 22.44
N ILE A 191 10.20 -28.72 23.23
CA ILE A 191 10.77 -29.22 24.47
C ILE A 191 11.07 -30.71 24.29
N LYS A 192 12.03 -31.19 25.06
CA LYS A 192 12.43 -32.62 25.07
C LYS A 192 11.71 -33.36 26.19
N ILE A 193 11.21 -34.54 25.88
CA ILE A 193 10.65 -35.46 26.88
C ILE A 193 11.67 -36.52 27.15
N ILE A 194 12.08 -36.67 28.41
CA ILE A 194 13.03 -37.65 28.89
C ILE A 194 12.28 -38.76 29.69
N GLU A 195 12.76 -39.98 29.56
CA GLU A 195 12.27 -41.08 30.42
C GLU A 195 12.76 -40.85 31.85
N GLU A 196 11.89 -41.15 32.83
CA GLU A 196 12.31 -41.17 34.23
C GLU A 196 13.36 -42.28 34.40
N SER A 197 14.57 -41.92 34.85
CA SER A 197 15.55 -42.95 35.21
C SER A 197 15.03 -43.72 36.42
N GLU A 198 14.59 -44.96 36.22
CA GLU A 198 14.33 -45.87 37.34
C GLU A 198 15.64 -46.05 38.11
N ASN A 199 15.76 -45.38 39.23
CA ASN A 199 16.83 -45.67 40.20
C ASN A 199 16.50 -46.97 40.92
N PHE A 200 17.15 -48.03 40.48
CA PHE A 200 17.19 -49.33 41.20
C PHE A 200 18.13 -49.22 42.37
#